data_12b5b0630ae4b279f2f8fcdf815bfd15
#
_entry.id   12b5b0630ae4b279f2f8fcdf815bfd15
#
_cell.length_a   1.000
_cell.length_b   1.000
_cell.length_c   1.000
_cell.angle_alpha   90.00
_cell.angle_beta   90.00
_cell.angle_gamma   90.00
#
_symmetry.space_group_name_H-M   'P 1'
#
loop_
_entity.id
_entity.type
_entity.pdbx_description
1 polymer ?
#
loop_
_entity_poly.entity_id
_entity_poly.type
_entity_poly.pdbx_seq_one_letter_code
_entity_poly.pdbx_strand_id
1 'polypeptide(L)'
;MLVLAIDTCDAKGSAAILRDDEVVETIVHRAGEGYSSWLLPTVDQLLGVAGAKLADVELFAVATGPGSFTGVRIGLTTAKAWGEVFGRPIAAMSRLEVLAGQGRSNARFVASFIDAQRGQVFGAVYKGDRVELALCRDEAVSGGADFLAEVLGETGSAAVEWVTTDEAVMESLIEWRERAPRARNILEVSPVLAPLIGKLGLQKALRGQVQDALSLDANYVRRSYVEAAAKPAHEG
;
A
#
# COMPACT_ATOMS: atom_id res chain seq x y z
N MET A 1 -16.54 -14.00 -7.57
CA MET A 1 -15.48 -14.20 -6.55
C MET A 1 -15.74 -13.26 -5.38
N LEU A 2 -15.78 -13.78 -4.16
CA LEU A 2 -15.89 -12.95 -2.94
C LEU A 2 -14.47 -12.62 -2.46
N VAL A 3 -14.16 -11.32 -2.39
CA VAL A 3 -12.84 -10.81 -2.03
C VAL A 3 -12.93 -10.02 -0.72
N LEU A 4 -12.08 -10.34 0.25
CA LEU A 4 -11.91 -9.56 1.47
C LEU A 4 -10.57 -8.82 1.41
N ALA A 5 -10.64 -7.49 1.42
CA ALA A 5 -9.48 -6.62 1.28
C ALA A 5 -9.18 -5.87 2.59
N ILE A 6 -7.89 -5.77 2.96
CA ILE A 6 -7.44 -5.21 4.24
C ILE A 6 -6.24 -4.29 4.04
N ASP A 7 -6.31 -3.10 4.61
CA ASP A 7 -5.18 -2.22 4.89
C ASP A 7 -5.16 -1.81 6.36
N THR A 8 -4.15 -2.21 7.09
CA THR A 8 -3.92 -1.84 8.48
C THR A 8 -2.59 -1.09 8.66
N CYS A 9 -2.00 -0.60 7.56
CA CYS A 9 -0.61 -0.12 7.56
C CYS A 9 -0.42 1.30 8.12
N ASP A 10 -1.48 2.09 8.26
CA ASP A 10 -1.39 3.43 8.90
C ASP A 10 -2.65 3.76 9.72
N ALA A 11 -2.72 4.98 10.26
CA ALA A 11 -3.84 5.42 11.11
C ALA A 11 -5.20 5.50 10.36
N LYS A 12 -5.18 5.59 9.05
CA LYS A 12 -6.37 5.68 8.17
C LYS A 12 -6.66 4.36 7.44
N GLY A 13 -6.36 3.23 8.07
CA GLY A 13 -6.59 1.91 7.50
C GLY A 13 -8.06 1.63 7.16
N SER A 14 -8.29 0.61 6.38
CA SER A 14 -9.62 0.23 5.93
C SER A 14 -9.74 -1.27 5.65
N ALA A 15 -10.97 -1.78 5.67
CA ALA A 15 -11.31 -3.10 5.18
C ALA A 15 -12.51 -2.98 4.23
N ALA A 16 -12.56 -3.83 3.22
CA ALA A 16 -13.64 -3.86 2.24
C ALA A 16 -13.99 -5.29 1.84
N ILE A 17 -15.25 -5.52 1.55
CA ILE A 17 -15.74 -6.75 0.95
C ILE A 17 -16.21 -6.43 -0.48
N LEU A 18 -15.78 -7.25 -1.44
CA LEU A 18 -16.12 -7.08 -2.84
C LEU A 18 -16.72 -8.38 -3.38
N ARG A 19 -17.64 -8.24 -4.34
CA ARG A 19 -18.13 -9.33 -5.15
C ARG A 19 -17.68 -9.08 -6.59
N ASP A 20 -16.73 -9.89 -7.05
CA ASP A 20 -15.97 -9.62 -8.25
C ASP A 20 -15.25 -8.24 -8.14
N ASP A 21 -15.46 -7.29 -9.05
CA ASP A 21 -14.90 -5.94 -9.00
C ASP A 21 -15.83 -4.90 -8.33
N GLU A 22 -17.03 -5.30 -7.90
CA GLU A 22 -17.98 -4.42 -7.22
C GLU A 22 -17.73 -4.39 -5.71
N VAL A 23 -17.53 -3.20 -5.17
CA VAL A 23 -17.39 -2.97 -3.73
C VAL A 23 -18.79 -3.06 -3.09
N VAL A 24 -18.97 -4.07 -2.24
CA VAL A 24 -20.22 -4.26 -1.50
C VAL A 24 -20.28 -3.32 -0.29
N GLU A 25 -19.19 -3.26 0.48
CA GLU A 25 -19.08 -2.41 1.66
C GLU A 25 -17.61 -2.08 1.97
N THR A 26 -17.41 -0.93 2.60
CA THR A 26 -16.09 -0.49 3.07
C THR A 26 -16.21 0.11 4.47
N ILE A 27 -15.36 -0.33 5.39
CA ILE A 27 -15.27 0.23 6.74
C ILE A 27 -13.89 0.82 6.96
N VAL A 28 -13.87 2.08 7.38
CA VAL A 28 -12.64 2.84 7.65
C VAL A 28 -12.33 2.79 9.13
N HIS A 29 -11.08 2.56 9.45
CA HIS A 29 -10.55 2.56 10.82
C HIS A 29 -10.66 3.96 11.44
N ARG A 30 -11.05 4.02 12.71
CA ARG A 30 -11.15 5.27 13.46
C ARG A 30 -9.87 5.53 14.25
N ALA A 31 -9.37 6.75 14.18
CA ALA A 31 -8.19 7.14 14.93
C ALA A 31 -8.37 6.87 16.45
N GLY A 32 -7.35 6.30 17.06
CA GLY A 32 -7.34 5.98 18.50
C GLY A 32 -7.81 4.57 18.84
N GLU A 33 -8.34 3.81 17.90
CA GLU A 33 -8.68 2.40 18.08
C GLU A 33 -7.48 1.52 17.68
N GLY A 34 -7.23 0.43 18.41
CA GLY A 34 -6.18 -0.51 18.05
C GLY A 34 -6.63 -1.46 16.94
N TYR A 35 -5.79 -1.74 15.94
CA TYR A 35 -6.13 -2.67 14.87
C TYR A 35 -6.44 -4.08 15.35
N SER A 36 -5.83 -4.54 16.44
CA SER A 36 -6.10 -5.87 17.02
C SER A 36 -7.52 -6.01 17.55
N SER A 37 -8.14 -4.93 18.02
CA SER A 37 -9.54 -4.93 18.48
C SER A 37 -10.53 -4.57 17.36
N TRP A 38 -10.08 -3.82 16.35
CA TRP A 38 -10.92 -3.32 15.28
C TRP A 38 -11.14 -4.35 14.15
N LEU A 39 -10.09 -5.09 13.74
CA LEU A 39 -10.11 -5.83 12.49
C LEU A 39 -11.15 -6.95 12.45
N LEU A 40 -11.19 -7.81 13.46
CA LEU A 40 -12.10 -8.98 13.46
C LEU A 40 -13.58 -8.57 13.53
N PRO A 41 -14.02 -7.64 14.41
CA PRO A 41 -15.40 -7.15 14.40
C PRO A 41 -15.78 -6.45 13.08
N THR A 42 -14.84 -5.72 12.47
CA THR A 42 -15.05 -5.09 11.17
C THR A 42 -15.30 -6.11 10.07
N VAL A 43 -14.51 -7.18 10.04
CA VAL A 43 -14.68 -8.26 9.07
C VAL A 43 -16.01 -8.98 9.27
N ASP A 44 -16.41 -9.24 10.51
CA ASP A 44 -17.72 -9.83 10.82
C ASP A 44 -18.88 -8.96 10.31
N GLN A 45 -18.79 -7.64 10.50
CA GLN A 45 -19.75 -6.68 9.97
C GLN A 45 -19.80 -6.70 8.44
N LEU A 46 -18.66 -6.66 7.76
CA LEU A 46 -18.56 -6.71 6.29
C LEU A 46 -19.18 -7.99 5.72
N LEU A 47 -18.89 -9.13 6.33
CA LEU A 47 -19.45 -10.43 5.95
C LEU A 47 -20.97 -10.46 6.17
N GLY A 48 -21.45 -9.88 7.27
CA GLY A 48 -22.88 -9.73 7.55
C GLY A 48 -23.61 -8.95 6.46
N VAL A 49 -23.05 -7.81 6.02
CA VAL A 49 -23.59 -7.02 4.90
C VAL A 49 -23.60 -7.79 3.59
N ALA A 50 -22.53 -8.55 3.32
CA ALA A 50 -22.44 -9.38 2.12
C ALA A 50 -23.32 -10.65 2.16
N GLY A 51 -23.95 -10.95 3.29
CA GLY A 51 -24.71 -12.19 3.49
C GLY A 51 -23.83 -13.45 3.40
N ALA A 52 -22.57 -13.36 3.83
CA ALA A 52 -21.56 -14.40 3.67
C ALA A 52 -20.88 -14.74 5.01
N LYS A 53 -20.16 -15.85 5.02
CA LYS A 53 -19.27 -16.26 6.11
C LYS A 53 -17.82 -16.13 5.67
N LEU A 54 -16.89 -16.11 6.61
CA LEU A 54 -15.45 -16.05 6.31
C LEU A 54 -14.97 -17.22 5.43
N ALA A 55 -15.56 -18.39 5.58
CA ALA A 55 -15.28 -19.57 4.75
C ALA A 55 -15.70 -19.41 3.28
N ASP A 56 -16.61 -18.49 2.99
CA ASP A 56 -17.09 -18.21 1.63
C ASP A 56 -16.17 -17.25 0.87
N VAL A 57 -15.21 -16.60 1.58
CA VAL A 57 -14.20 -15.74 0.96
C VAL A 57 -13.27 -16.59 0.09
N GLU A 58 -13.12 -16.18 -1.16
CA GLU A 58 -12.35 -16.92 -2.17
C GLU A 58 -10.95 -16.32 -2.37
N LEU A 59 -10.77 -15.05 -2.00
CA LEU A 59 -9.49 -14.32 -2.11
C LEU A 59 -9.33 -13.36 -0.93
N PHE A 60 -8.20 -13.41 -0.25
CA PHE A 60 -7.76 -12.39 0.68
C PHE A 60 -6.81 -11.43 -0.01
N ALA A 61 -7.10 -10.14 0.00
CA ALA A 61 -6.24 -9.10 -0.56
C ALA A 61 -5.70 -8.22 0.57
N VAL A 62 -4.38 -8.02 0.66
CA VAL A 62 -3.78 -7.36 1.82
C VAL A 62 -2.66 -6.41 1.42
N ALA A 63 -2.62 -5.23 2.08
CA ALA A 63 -1.49 -4.34 2.01
C ALA A 63 -0.30 -4.88 2.81
N THR A 64 0.86 -4.94 2.17
CA THR A 64 2.11 -5.44 2.78
C THR A 64 2.96 -4.33 3.43
N GLY A 65 2.49 -3.08 3.38
CA GLY A 65 3.24 -1.88 3.71
C GLY A 65 3.62 -1.09 2.45
N PRO A 66 4.46 -0.07 2.57
CA PRO A 66 5.09 0.41 3.80
C PRO A 66 4.11 1.12 4.74
N GLY A 67 4.49 1.21 6.02
CA GLY A 67 3.69 1.89 7.04
C GLY A 67 4.06 1.48 8.47
N SER A 68 3.08 1.54 9.38
CA SER A 68 3.21 1.14 10.78
C SER A 68 3.62 -0.33 10.91
N PHE A 69 4.73 -0.58 11.56
CA PHE A 69 5.26 -1.93 11.80
C PHE A 69 4.24 -2.87 12.46
N THR A 70 3.54 -2.38 13.48
CA THR A 70 2.50 -3.15 14.18
C THR A 70 1.29 -3.39 13.28
N GLY A 71 0.83 -2.35 12.58
CA GLY A 71 -0.32 -2.44 11.69
C GLY A 71 -0.10 -3.42 10.54
N VAL A 72 1.03 -3.33 9.85
CA VAL A 72 1.42 -4.26 8.77
C VAL A 72 1.36 -5.71 9.26
N ARG A 73 1.93 -6.00 10.44
CA ARG A 73 1.93 -7.36 10.99
C ARG A 73 0.54 -7.88 11.32
N ILE A 74 -0.35 -7.03 11.87
CA ILE A 74 -1.72 -7.44 12.18
C ILE A 74 -2.44 -7.86 10.90
N GLY A 75 -2.43 -7.05 9.85
CA GLY A 75 -3.09 -7.38 8.58
C GLY A 75 -2.54 -8.65 7.95
N LEU A 76 -1.20 -8.72 7.82
CA LEU A 76 -0.54 -9.87 7.20
C LEU A 76 -0.75 -11.16 7.98
N THR A 77 -0.55 -11.17 9.31
CA THR A 77 -0.74 -12.37 10.12
C THR A 77 -2.18 -12.85 10.05
N THR A 78 -3.15 -11.93 10.04
CA THR A 78 -4.57 -12.28 9.92
C THR A 78 -4.87 -12.88 8.55
N ALA A 79 -4.40 -12.25 7.45
CA ALA A 79 -4.59 -12.78 6.10
C ALA A 79 -3.92 -14.15 5.92
N LYS A 80 -2.69 -14.34 6.47
CA LYS A 80 -2.01 -15.65 6.48
C LYS A 80 -2.82 -16.71 7.20
N ALA A 81 -3.30 -16.40 8.41
CA ALA A 81 -4.09 -17.36 9.19
C ALA A 81 -5.36 -17.79 8.43
N TRP A 82 -6.05 -16.85 7.81
CA TRP A 82 -7.24 -17.19 7.03
C TRP A 82 -6.90 -17.95 5.74
N GLY A 83 -5.86 -17.52 5.01
CA GLY A 83 -5.37 -18.22 3.83
C GLY A 83 -5.04 -19.67 4.11
N GLU A 84 -4.34 -19.93 5.23
CA GLU A 84 -3.99 -21.29 5.68
C GLU A 84 -5.20 -22.11 6.08
N VAL A 85 -6.06 -21.56 6.96
CA VAL A 85 -7.23 -22.29 7.50
C VAL A 85 -8.23 -22.66 6.41
N PHE A 86 -8.46 -21.76 5.45
CA PHE A 86 -9.47 -21.97 4.40
C PHE A 86 -8.88 -22.45 3.07
N GLY A 87 -7.56 -22.62 2.97
CA GLY A 87 -6.89 -23.00 1.72
C GLY A 87 -7.12 -21.97 0.60
N ARG A 88 -7.10 -20.67 0.92
CA ARG A 88 -7.41 -19.62 -0.04
C ARG A 88 -6.17 -18.82 -0.42
N PRO A 89 -6.07 -18.38 -1.67
CA PRO A 89 -4.96 -17.53 -2.14
C PRO A 89 -4.99 -16.17 -1.47
N ILE A 90 -3.80 -15.56 -1.40
CA ILE A 90 -3.60 -14.20 -0.87
C ILE A 90 -2.97 -13.33 -1.96
N ALA A 91 -3.63 -12.24 -2.30
CA ALA A 91 -3.06 -11.19 -3.14
C ALA A 91 -2.42 -10.12 -2.25
N ALA A 92 -1.10 -10.05 -2.33
CA ALA A 92 -0.30 -9.10 -1.57
C ALA A 92 0.10 -7.90 -2.44
N MET A 93 -0.03 -6.70 -1.89
CA MET A 93 0.27 -5.46 -2.62
C MET A 93 0.99 -4.45 -1.76
N SER A 94 1.96 -3.76 -2.36
CA SER A 94 2.51 -2.56 -1.75
C SER A 94 1.48 -1.44 -1.71
N ARG A 95 1.45 -0.68 -0.62
CA ARG A 95 0.64 0.55 -0.55
C ARG A 95 1.08 1.57 -1.59
N LEU A 96 2.36 1.65 -1.91
CA LEU A 96 2.86 2.56 -2.94
C LEU A 96 2.37 2.17 -4.34
N GLU A 97 2.28 0.86 -4.63
CA GLU A 97 1.65 0.34 -5.85
C GLU A 97 0.16 0.72 -5.92
N VAL A 98 -0.57 0.54 -4.81
CA VAL A 98 -1.99 0.88 -4.73
C VAL A 98 -2.22 2.39 -4.89
N LEU A 99 -1.35 3.23 -4.32
CA LEU A 99 -1.41 4.67 -4.52
C LEU A 99 -1.16 5.05 -5.98
N ALA A 100 -0.11 4.50 -6.58
CA ALA A 100 0.21 4.76 -7.98
C ALA A 100 -0.96 4.39 -8.92
N GLY A 101 -1.70 3.33 -8.59
CA GLY A 101 -2.92 2.92 -9.32
C GLY A 101 -4.08 3.92 -9.23
N GLN A 102 -4.04 4.90 -8.33
CA GLN A 102 -5.00 6.00 -8.28
C GLN A 102 -4.64 7.20 -9.18
N GLY A 103 -3.47 7.18 -9.81
CA GLY A 103 -3.06 8.21 -10.76
C GLY A 103 -4.12 8.49 -11.83
N ARG A 104 -4.21 9.72 -12.29
CA ARG A 104 -5.26 10.19 -13.23
C ARG A 104 -4.70 10.69 -14.55
N SER A 105 -3.41 11.02 -14.60
CA SER A 105 -2.79 11.55 -15.82
C SER A 105 -2.36 10.42 -16.78
N ASN A 106 -2.05 10.81 -18.01
CA ASN A 106 -1.39 9.92 -18.96
C ASN A 106 0.14 10.05 -18.90
N ALA A 107 0.68 10.43 -17.74
CA ALA A 107 2.11 10.50 -17.53
C ALA A 107 2.73 9.10 -17.68
N ARG A 108 3.90 9.06 -18.30
CA ARG A 108 4.64 7.81 -18.50
C ARG A 108 5.13 7.19 -17.18
N PHE A 109 5.32 8.04 -16.18
CA PHE A 109 5.80 7.64 -14.85
C PHE A 109 4.86 8.14 -13.77
N VAL A 110 4.70 7.34 -12.73
CA VAL A 110 4.00 7.69 -11.50
C VAL A 110 4.98 7.54 -10.34
N ALA A 111 5.20 8.61 -9.60
CA ALA A 111 5.96 8.60 -8.37
C ALA A 111 4.97 8.65 -7.19
N SER A 112 4.81 7.54 -6.49
CA SER A 112 3.99 7.47 -5.29
C SER A 112 4.84 7.59 -4.03
N PHE A 113 4.31 8.29 -3.03
CA PHE A 113 5.02 8.48 -1.76
C PHE A 113 4.07 8.74 -0.60
N ILE A 114 4.51 8.36 0.61
CA ILE A 114 3.82 8.59 1.87
C ILE A 114 4.83 9.02 2.94
N ASP A 115 4.35 9.68 4.00
CA ASP A 115 5.19 10.12 5.11
C ASP A 115 5.84 8.93 5.84
N ALA A 116 7.16 8.94 5.92
CA ALA A 116 7.94 7.99 6.71
C ALA A 116 8.40 8.59 8.04
N GLN A 117 7.86 9.77 8.41
CA GLN A 117 8.21 10.57 9.57
C GLN A 117 9.62 11.18 9.51
N ARG A 118 9.86 12.20 10.31
CA ARG A 118 11.17 12.85 10.45
C ARG A 118 11.73 13.45 9.15
N GLY A 119 10.85 13.99 8.29
CA GLY A 119 11.22 14.57 7.00
C GLY A 119 11.65 13.56 5.94
N GLN A 120 11.35 12.28 6.15
CA GLN A 120 11.56 11.19 5.20
C GLN A 120 10.24 10.77 4.55
N VAL A 121 10.35 10.17 3.36
CA VAL A 121 9.23 9.55 2.65
C VAL A 121 9.55 8.09 2.34
N PHE A 122 8.52 7.25 2.38
CA PHE A 122 8.53 6.01 1.63
C PHE A 122 8.14 6.36 0.21
N GLY A 123 8.92 6.00 -0.78
CA GLY A 123 8.69 6.35 -2.16
C GLY A 123 9.02 5.24 -3.14
N ALA A 124 8.34 5.25 -4.27
CA ALA A 124 8.58 4.36 -5.41
C ALA A 124 8.26 5.06 -6.73
N VAL A 125 8.84 4.56 -7.81
CA VAL A 125 8.58 5.03 -9.17
C VAL A 125 8.07 3.88 -10.02
N TYR A 126 6.93 4.08 -10.63
CA TYR A 126 6.29 3.14 -11.54
C TYR A 126 6.23 3.70 -12.95
N LYS A 127 6.29 2.79 -13.92
CA LYS A 127 6.10 3.09 -15.34
C LYS A 127 4.97 2.24 -15.88
N GLY A 128 4.15 2.82 -16.73
CA GLY A 128 3.05 2.09 -17.35
C GLY A 128 1.80 2.94 -17.46
N ASP A 129 0.72 2.29 -17.79
CA ASP A 129 -0.60 2.87 -17.75
C ASP A 129 -1.32 2.48 -16.42
N ARG A 130 -2.57 2.91 -16.28
CA ARG A 130 -3.36 2.67 -15.06
C ARG A 130 -3.68 1.20 -14.81
N VAL A 131 -3.47 0.33 -15.78
CA VAL A 131 -3.81 -1.09 -15.73
C VAL A 131 -2.60 -1.94 -15.42
N GLU A 132 -1.43 -1.55 -15.94
CA GLU A 132 -0.17 -2.25 -15.75
C GLU A 132 0.93 -1.28 -15.33
N LEU A 133 1.18 -1.24 -14.04
CA LEU A 133 2.28 -0.49 -13.45
C LEU A 133 3.46 -1.43 -13.20
N ALA A 134 4.57 -1.16 -13.87
CA ALA A 134 5.83 -1.84 -13.62
C ALA A 134 6.69 -0.98 -12.69
N LEU A 135 7.20 -1.57 -11.62
CA LEU A 135 8.14 -0.92 -10.72
C LEU A 135 9.44 -0.60 -11.49
N CYS A 136 9.81 0.67 -11.54
CA CYS A 136 11.05 1.13 -12.18
C CYS A 136 12.17 1.29 -11.17
N ARG A 137 11.81 1.68 -9.95
CA ARG A 137 12.73 1.89 -8.86
C ARG A 137 12.14 1.25 -7.61
N ASP A 138 12.92 0.43 -6.94
CA ASP A 138 12.56 -0.25 -5.70
C ASP A 138 12.09 0.75 -4.66
N GLU A 139 11.13 0.31 -3.86
CA GLU A 139 10.61 1.07 -2.74
C GLU A 139 11.72 1.39 -1.74
N ALA A 140 11.85 2.65 -1.39
CA ALA A 140 12.90 3.13 -0.50
C ALA A 140 12.38 4.15 0.50
N VAL A 141 13.16 4.32 1.59
CA VAL A 141 13.05 5.46 2.51
C VAL A 141 14.16 6.42 2.20
N SER A 142 13.82 7.66 1.90
CA SER A 142 14.81 8.74 1.70
C SER A 142 14.30 10.06 2.23
N GLY A 143 15.20 11.03 2.39
CA GLY A 143 14.80 12.41 2.62
C GLY A 143 13.97 12.91 1.45
N GLY A 144 13.06 13.83 1.72
CA GLY A 144 12.18 14.24 0.67
C GLY A 144 12.86 14.89 -0.52
N ALA A 145 13.87 15.73 -0.33
CA ALA A 145 14.66 16.33 -1.41
C ALA A 145 15.46 15.28 -2.20
N ASP A 146 15.95 14.24 -1.50
CA ASP A 146 16.66 13.13 -2.11
C ASP A 146 15.72 12.31 -3.00
N PHE A 147 14.51 12.00 -2.51
CA PHE A 147 13.50 11.29 -3.30
C PHE A 147 13.16 12.04 -4.59
N LEU A 148 12.98 13.37 -4.50
CA LEU A 148 12.76 14.20 -5.70
C LEU A 148 13.92 14.07 -6.69
N ALA A 149 15.16 14.22 -6.22
CA ALA A 149 16.35 14.13 -7.08
C ALA A 149 16.46 12.76 -7.75
N GLU A 150 16.17 11.70 -7.01
CA GLU A 150 16.16 10.32 -7.47
C GLU A 150 15.10 10.09 -8.56
N VAL A 151 13.86 10.57 -8.34
CA VAL A 151 12.78 10.46 -9.34
C VAL A 151 13.17 11.19 -10.62
N LEU A 152 13.69 12.42 -10.52
CA LEU A 152 14.10 13.19 -11.69
C LEU A 152 15.28 12.55 -12.42
N GLY A 153 16.20 11.92 -11.70
CA GLY A 153 17.29 11.14 -12.26
C GLY A 153 16.80 9.93 -13.07
N GLU A 154 15.83 9.18 -12.53
CA GLU A 154 15.24 7.99 -13.18
C GLU A 154 14.41 8.37 -14.42
N THR A 155 13.61 9.43 -14.32
CA THR A 155 12.63 9.78 -15.34
C THR A 155 13.14 10.75 -16.40
N GLY A 156 14.27 11.42 -16.13
CA GLY A 156 14.88 12.41 -17.02
C GLY A 156 13.92 13.57 -17.35
N SER A 157 13.61 13.74 -18.63
CA SER A 157 12.70 14.80 -19.11
C SER A 157 11.24 14.34 -19.22
N ALA A 158 10.93 13.08 -18.93
CA ALA A 158 9.57 12.56 -19.07
C ALA A 158 8.61 13.18 -18.03
N ALA A 159 7.33 13.22 -18.39
CA ALA A 159 6.29 13.65 -17.47
C ALA A 159 6.12 12.62 -16.33
N VAL A 160 6.02 13.11 -15.11
CA VAL A 160 5.80 12.34 -13.88
C VAL A 160 4.53 12.84 -13.21
N GLU A 161 3.64 11.92 -12.83
CA GLU A 161 2.55 12.20 -11.92
C GLU A 161 2.99 11.83 -10.50
N TRP A 162 2.82 12.75 -9.57
CA TRP A 162 3.17 12.56 -8.16
C TRP A 162 1.90 12.27 -7.38
N VAL A 163 1.88 11.15 -6.64
CA VAL A 163 0.68 10.65 -5.96
C VAL A 163 0.96 10.43 -4.48
N THR A 164 0.12 10.99 -3.61
CA THR A 164 0.23 10.85 -2.15
C THR A 164 -1.12 10.86 -1.46
N THR A 165 -1.18 10.37 -0.22
CA THR A 165 -2.36 10.44 0.66
C THR A 165 -2.17 11.40 1.82
N ASP A 166 -1.04 12.09 1.91
CA ASP A 166 -0.60 12.77 3.12
C ASP A 166 -0.35 14.27 2.85
N GLU A 167 -1.28 15.11 3.30
CA GLU A 167 -1.20 16.57 3.18
C GLU A 167 0.04 17.15 3.85
N ALA A 168 0.44 16.62 5.01
CA ALA A 168 1.61 17.12 5.74
C ALA A 168 2.90 16.91 4.93
N VAL A 169 2.97 15.81 4.18
CA VAL A 169 4.07 15.57 3.24
C VAL A 169 4.01 16.56 2.09
N MET A 170 2.81 16.86 1.57
CA MET A 170 2.64 17.88 0.52
C MET A 170 3.11 19.25 0.97
N GLU A 171 2.79 19.66 2.19
CA GLU A 171 3.24 20.95 2.76
C GLU A 171 4.77 21.02 2.87
N SER A 172 5.40 19.95 3.36
CA SER A 172 6.86 19.86 3.42
C SER A 172 7.53 19.92 2.03
N LEU A 173 6.79 19.59 0.97
CA LEU A 173 7.23 19.62 -0.42
C LEU A 173 7.05 20.97 -1.12
N ILE A 174 6.52 22.02 -0.47
CA ILE A 174 6.35 23.34 -1.07
C ILE A 174 7.69 23.88 -1.56
N GLU A 175 8.76 23.71 -0.79
CA GLU A 175 10.12 24.07 -1.18
C GLU A 175 10.61 23.28 -2.43
N TRP A 176 10.12 22.05 -2.63
CA TRP A 176 10.46 21.28 -3.82
C TRP A 176 9.74 21.77 -5.06
N ARG A 177 8.48 22.24 -4.93
CA ARG A 177 7.74 22.84 -6.04
C ARG A 177 8.47 24.01 -6.66
N GLU A 178 9.20 24.79 -5.86
CA GLU A 178 10.01 25.92 -6.35
C GLU A 178 11.26 25.43 -7.07
N ARG A 179 11.87 24.33 -6.63
CA ARG A 179 13.11 23.78 -7.18
C ARG A 179 12.87 22.84 -8.37
N ALA A 180 11.69 22.23 -8.45
CA ALA A 180 11.34 21.28 -9.50
C ALA A 180 10.10 21.72 -10.27
N PRO A 181 10.25 22.52 -11.34
CA PRO A 181 9.14 23.00 -12.17
C PRO A 181 8.26 21.88 -12.75
N ARG A 182 8.78 20.64 -12.77
CA ARG A 182 8.11 19.43 -13.29
C ARG A 182 7.28 18.67 -12.23
N ALA A 183 7.44 18.99 -10.95
CA ALA A 183 6.68 18.38 -9.84
C ALA A 183 5.31 19.06 -9.59
N ARG A 184 4.81 19.86 -10.53
CA ARG A 184 3.61 20.69 -10.36
C ARG A 184 2.30 19.91 -10.24
N ASN A 185 2.27 18.62 -10.53
CA ASN A 185 1.06 17.80 -10.52
C ASN A 185 1.12 16.77 -9.39
N ILE A 186 1.16 17.22 -8.13
CA ILE A 186 0.92 16.32 -7.00
C ILE A 186 -0.59 16.07 -6.95
N LEU A 187 -0.95 14.82 -7.05
CA LEU A 187 -2.31 14.33 -6.90
C LEU A 187 -2.46 13.77 -5.48
N GLU A 188 -3.25 14.43 -4.68
CA GLU A 188 -3.73 13.86 -3.44
C GLU A 188 -4.84 12.85 -3.74
N VAL A 189 -4.69 11.63 -3.22
CA VAL A 189 -5.61 10.53 -3.45
C VAL A 189 -6.23 10.04 -2.15
N SER A 190 -7.28 9.24 -2.25
CA SER A 190 -7.95 8.68 -1.09
C SER A 190 -7.01 7.82 -0.25
N PRO A 191 -6.95 8.01 1.06
CA PRO A 191 -6.23 7.11 1.98
C PRO A 191 -7.00 5.80 2.24
N VAL A 192 -8.24 5.68 1.80
CA VAL A 192 -9.06 4.48 1.95
C VAL A 192 -8.71 3.51 0.84
N LEU A 193 -7.75 2.61 1.10
CA LEU A 193 -7.13 1.79 0.07
C LEU A 193 -7.78 0.41 -0.12
N ALA A 194 -8.50 -0.13 0.88
CA ALA A 194 -9.06 -1.48 0.81
C ALA A 194 -9.91 -1.76 -0.44
N PRO A 195 -10.78 -0.85 -0.93
CA PRO A 195 -11.52 -1.07 -2.18
C PRO A 195 -10.61 -1.31 -3.39
N LEU A 196 -9.55 -0.52 -3.51
CA LEU A 196 -8.61 -0.65 -4.63
C LEU A 196 -7.70 -1.86 -4.46
N ILE A 197 -7.28 -2.17 -3.22
CA ILE A 197 -6.57 -3.41 -2.89
C ILE A 197 -7.38 -4.62 -3.33
N GLY A 198 -8.69 -4.65 -3.06
CA GLY A 198 -9.58 -5.72 -3.49
C GLY A 198 -9.64 -5.87 -5.02
N LYS A 199 -9.80 -4.76 -5.74
CA LYS A 199 -9.85 -4.76 -7.22
C LYS A 199 -8.54 -5.20 -7.86
N LEU A 200 -7.42 -4.63 -7.41
CA LEU A 200 -6.09 -5.02 -7.90
C LEU A 200 -5.74 -6.46 -7.51
N GLY A 201 -6.14 -6.89 -6.30
CA GLY A 201 -5.99 -8.25 -5.82
C GLY A 201 -6.72 -9.26 -6.70
N LEU A 202 -7.96 -8.95 -7.08
CA LEU A 202 -8.72 -9.76 -8.03
C LEU A 202 -8.00 -9.87 -9.39
N GLN A 203 -7.49 -8.75 -9.91
CA GLN A 203 -6.73 -8.76 -11.17
C GLN A 203 -5.46 -9.61 -11.06
N LYS A 204 -4.71 -9.50 -9.95
CA LYS A 204 -3.55 -10.36 -9.68
C LYS A 204 -3.94 -11.84 -9.61
N ALA A 205 -5.05 -12.16 -8.95
CA ALA A 205 -5.54 -13.54 -8.85
C ALA A 205 -5.91 -14.11 -10.21
N LEU A 206 -6.58 -13.36 -11.07
CA LEU A 206 -6.92 -13.77 -12.44
C LEU A 206 -5.69 -14.02 -13.32
N ARG A 207 -4.54 -13.42 -12.98
CA ARG A 207 -3.25 -13.63 -13.65
C ARG A 207 -2.37 -14.69 -12.97
N GLY A 208 -2.87 -15.35 -11.91
CA GLY A 208 -2.09 -16.31 -11.12
C GLY A 208 -0.99 -15.69 -10.25
N GLN A 209 -1.02 -14.36 -10.06
CA GLN A 209 -0.05 -13.59 -9.27
C GLN A 209 -0.50 -13.50 -7.79
N VAL A 210 -0.71 -14.65 -7.18
CA VAL A 210 -1.11 -14.78 -5.78
C VAL A 210 -0.09 -15.61 -5.02
N GLN A 211 -0.13 -15.51 -3.71
CA GLN A 211 0.75 -16.20 -2.78
C GLN A 211 -0.06 -17.12 -1.89
N ASP A 212 0.60 -18.12 -1.35
CA ASP A 212 0.10 -18.89 -0.22
C ASP A 212 0.49 -18.24 1.11
N ALA A 213 -0.04 -18.78 2.20
CA ALA A 213 0.24 -18.26 3.53
C ALA A 213 1.72 -18.38 3.94
N LEU A 214 2.49 -19.31 3.38
CA LEU A 214 3.89 -19.53 3.73
C LEU A 214 4.82 -18.54 3.02
N SER A 215 4.55 -18.27 1.75
CA SER A 215 5.37 -17.39 0.91
C SER A 215 5.12 -15.90 1.11
N LEU A 216 3.98 -15.54 1.72
CA LEU A 216 3.64 -14.15 1.99
C LEU A 216 4.60 -13.53 3.00
N ASP A 217 5.19 -12.37 2.69
CA ASP A 217 6.04 -11.62 3.61
C ASP A 217 5.70 -10.12 3.62
N ALA A 218 6.15 -9.44 4.68
CA ALA A 218 5.95 -8.01 4.84
C ALA A 218 6.96 -7.22 4.00
N ASN A 219 6.49 -6.15 3.40
CA ASN A 219 7.35 -5.21 2.69
C ASN A 219 7.99 -4.22 3.68
N TYR A 220 9.08 -4.64 4.31
CA TYR A 220 9.85 -3.81 5.23
C TYR A 220 10.84 -2.91 4.50
N VAL A 221 10.36 -1.84 3.90
CA VAL A 221 11.21 -0.83 3.23
C VAL A 221 12.19 -0.18 4.23
N ARG A 222 11.76 0.02 5.49
CA ARG A 222 12.63 0.44 6.58
C ARG A 222 12.96 -0.78 7.45
N ARG A 223 14.23 -1.13 7.60
CA ARG A 223 14.66 -2.14 8.58
C ARG A 223 14.26 -1.73 9.99
N SER A 224 13.86 -2.69 10.81
CA SER A 224 13.54 -2.40 12.22
C SER A 224 14.78 -1.81 12.92
N TYR A 225 14.56 -0.94 13.93
CA TYR A 225 15.68 -0.38 14.71
C TYR A 225 16.56 -1.45 15.33
N VAL A 226 16.01 -2.63 15.65
CA VAL A 226 16.74 -3.77 16.20
C VAL A 226 17.70 -4.37 15.18
N GLU A 227 17.29 -4.48 13.93
CA GLU A 227 18.13 -5.00 12.83
C GLU A 227 19.20 -3.98 12.41
N ALA A 228 18.89 -2.68 12.47
CA ALA A 228 19.87 -1.63 12.19
C ALA A 228 20.94 -1.51 13.28
N ALA A 229 20.60 -1.82 14.54
CA ALA A 229 21.54 -1.84 15.67
C ALA A 229 22.39 -3.12 15.75
N ALA A 230 22.00 -4.19 15.07
CA ALA A 230 22.68 -5.49 15.09
C ALA A 230 23.83 -5.66 14.08
N LYS A 231 24.19 -4.62 13.31
CA LYS A 231 25.41 -4.68 12.50
C LYS A 231 26.63 -4.55 13.43
N PRO A 232 27.46 -5.60 13.60
CA PRO A 232 28.70 -5.47 14.34
C PRO A 232 29.63 -4.51 13.59
N ALA A 233 30.22 -3.58 14.31
CA ALA A 233 31.39 -2.84 13.90
C ALA A 233 32.55 -3.83 13.74
N HIS A 234 32.72 -4.39 12.57
CA HIS A 234 33.92 -5.10 12.14
C HIS A 234 34.16 -4.69 10.69
N GLU A 235 35.11 -3.79 10.54
CA GLU A 235 36.44 -4.05 9.92
C GLU A 235 37.24 -2.76 10.07
N GLY A 236 38.24 -2.79 10.95
CA GLY A 236 39.38 -1.91 10.96
C GLY A 236 40.55 -2.65 10.32
#